data_a1134a1e64d1143bec214d6a351d3859
#
_entry.id   a1134a1e64d1143bec214d6a351d3859
#
_cell.length_a   1.000
_cell.length_b   1.000
_cell.length_c   1.000
_cell.angle_alpha   90.00
_cell.angle_beta   90.00
_cell.angle_gamma   90.00
#
_symmetry.space_group_name_H-M   'P 1'
#
loop_
_entity.id
_entity.type
_entity.pdbx_description
1 polymer ?
#
loop_
_entity_poly.entity_id
_entity_poly.type
_entity_poly.pdbx_seq_one_letter_code
_entity_poly.pdbx_strand_id
1 'polypeptide(L)'
;MKKYFVTATILLCTLAATAQIKEGTIIYERKADLHRRMQDEQVKAMVPQFRTDKQQLFFKDNISVYKAVEEDEAPDPFDDGRGGTVMIKIGGPGEGGVLYKNFTTQQFFEQTSLGDKDYIIDDTIKAQAWKLADETKKILGYACKKATLKTQMGNDVVAWYTEDIPLPIGPENFNGLPGAVLMMDVNDGEIVFTATEIKKDIDVKEMKAPNSGKHITRADFEKKLDELFGPTTPDGKRIVQFGN
;
A
#
# COMPACT_ATOMS: atom_id res chain seq x y z
N MET A 1 -73.11 -2.59 -16.75
CA MET A 1 -72.14 -2.98 -15.70
C MET A 1 -70.82 -3.24 -16.39
N LYS A 2 -69.89 -2.23 -16.34
CA LYS A 2 -68.56 -2.34 -16.96
C LYS A 2 -67.57 -2.80 -15.88
N LYS A 3 -66.98 -3.98 -16.05
CA LYS A 3 -65.94 -4.52 -15.18
C LYS A 3 -64.59 -3.92 -15.61
N TYR A 4 -63.99 -3.10 -14.77
CA TYR A 4 -62.61 -2.60 -14.96
C TYR A 4 -61.62 -3.64 -14.45
N PHE A 5 -60.86 -4.27 -15.37
CA PHE A 5 -59.70 -5.07 -15.03
C PHE A 5 -58.54 -4.12 -14.76
N VAL A 6 -58.13 -4.03 -13.52
CA VAL A 6 -56.90 -3.33 -13.12
C VAL A 6 -55.76 -4.35 -13.20
N THR A 7 -54.97 -4.24 -14.25
CA THR A 7 -53.73 -5.02 -14.39
C THR A 7 -52.63 -4.30 -13.59
N ALA A 8 -52.33 -4.82 -12.41
CA ALA A 8 -51.19 -4.35 -11.61
C ALA A 8 -49.88 -4.92 -12.21
N THR A 9 -49.14 -4.09 -12.95
CA THR A 9 -47.81 -4.43 -13.43
C THR A 9 -46.82 -4.28 -12.26
N ILE A 10 -46.46 -5.40 -11.64
CA ILE A 10 -45.36 -5.43 -10.63
C ILE A 10 -44.05 -5.31 -11.37
N LEU A 11 -43.47 -4.11 -11.31
CA LEU A 11 -42.12 -3.84 -11.81
C LEU A 11 -41.13 -4.51 -10.84
N LEU A 12 -40.67 -5.71 -11.19
CA LEU A 12 -39.67 -6.46 -10.43
C LEU A 12 -38.30 -5.82 -10.69
N CYS A 13 -37.92 -4.84 -9.86
CA CYS A 13 -36.55 -4.34 -9.82
C CYS A 13 -35.64 -5.47 -9.31
N THR A 14 -35.03 -6.22 -10.21
CA THR A 14 -33.94 -7.13 -9.86
C THR A 14 -32.72 -6.29 -9.46
N LEU A 15 -32.59 -6.02 -8.17
CA LEU A 15 -31.33 -5.60 -7.57
C LEU A 15 -30.33 -6.73 -7.83
N ALA A 16 -29.43 -6.54 -8.79
CA ALA A 16 -28.27 -7.39 -8.93
C ALA A 16 -27.43 -7.21 -7.66
N ALA A 17 -27.64 -8.06 -6.67
CA ALA A 17 -26.80 -8.15 -5.50
C ALA A 17 -25.45 -8.65 -5.98
N THR A 18 -24.49 -7.75 -6.23
CA THR A 18 -23.09 -8.12 -6.40
C THR A 18 -22.62 -8.71 -5.08
N ALA A 19 -22.26 -10.00 -5.11
CA ALA A 19 -21.73 -10.65 -3.91
C ALA A 19 -20.42 -9.95 -3.52
N GLN A 20 -20.44 -9.27 -2.38
CA GLN A 20 -19.25 -8.61 -1.84
C GLN A 20 -18.16 -9.64 -1.53
N ILE A 21 -16.94 -9.32 -1.90
CA ILE A 21 -15.76 -10.13 -1.63
C ILE A 21 -15.26 -9.77 -0.23
N LYS A 22 -15.34 -10.73 0.70
CA LYS A 22 -14.98 -10.52 2.11
C LYS A 22 -13.58 -11.05 2.47
N GLU A 23 -13.00 -11.89 1.60
CA GLU A 23 -11.68 -12.45 1.77
C GLU A 23 -11.00 -12.64 0.40
N GLY A 24 -9.69 -12.59 0.36
CA GLY A 24 -8.93 -12.81 -0.85
C GLY A 24 -7.54 -12.19 -0.81
N THR A 25 -6.94 -12.14 -2.00
CA THR A 25 -5.62 -11.53 -2.21
C THR A 25 -5.69 -10.58 -3.40
N ILE A 26 -5.18 -9.37 -3.24
CA ILE A 26 -4.98 -8.42 -4.33
C ILE A 26 -3.49 -8.38 -4.64
N ILE A 27 -3.12 -8.63 -5.90
CA ILE A 27 -1.75 -8.48 -6.38
C ILE A 27 -1.64 -7.11 -7.04
N TYR A 28 -0.63 -6.35 -6.63
CA TYR A 28 -0.31 -5.05 -7.21
C TYR A 28 1.02 -5.10 -7.94
N GLU A 29 1.09 -4.40 -9.07
CA GLU A 29 2.32 -3.90 -9.63
C GLU A 29 2.57 -2.51 -9.03
N ARG A 30 3.74 -2.32 -8.40
CA ARG A 30 4.23 -1.03 -7.92
C ARG A 30 5.30 -0.56 -8.87
N LYS A 31 5.10 0.62 -9.49
CA LYS A 31 6.06 1.28 -10.38
C LYS A 31 6.51 2.58 -9.73
N ALA A 32 7.82 2.75 -9.56
CA ALA A 32 8.43 3.95 -9.00
C ALA A 32 9.34 4.63 -10.03
N ASP A 33 9.21 5.94 -10.21
CA ASP A 33 10.11 6.78 -11.00
C ASP A 33 11.28 7.23 -10.12
N LEU A 34 12.40 6.53 -10.23
CA LEU A 34 13.59 6.79 -9.42
C LEU A 34 14.24 8.13 -9.76
N HIS A 35 14.15 8.58 -11.01
CA HIS A 35 14.78 9.82 -11.47
C HIS A 35 14.15 11.07 -10.87
N ARG A 36 12.88 11.03 -10.45
CA ARG A 36 12.22 12.18 -9.81
C ARG A 36 12.87 12.63 -8.50
N ARG A 37 13.53 11.69 -7.81
CA ARG A 37 14.23 11.96 -6.54
C ARG A 37 15.72 12.26 -6.70
N MET A 38 16.27 12.08 -7.90
CA MET A 38 17.68 12.29 -8.20
C MET A 38 17.89 13.67 -8.81
N GLN A 39 18.93 14.38 -8.35
CA GLN A 39 19.32 15.67 -8.89
C GLN A 39 20.53 15.57 -9.82
N ASP A 40 21.35 14.54 -9.65
CA ASP A 40 22.58 14.33 -10.41
C ASP A 40 22.30 13.57 -11.72
N GLU A 41 22.56 14.21 -12.85
CA GLU A 41 22.34 13.63 -14.18
C GLU A 41 23.29 12.45 -14.47
N GLN A 42 24.47 12.41 -13.84
CA GLN A 42 25.40 11.28 -14.00
C GLN A 42 24.84 10.04 -13.28
N VAL A 43 24.27 10.23 -12.09
CA VAL A 43 23.60 9.16 -11.35
C VAL A 43 22.37 8.67 -12.11
N LYS A 44 21.55 9.57 -12.66
CA LYS A 44 20.38 9.18 -13.50
C LYS A 44 20.78 8.32 -14.69
N ALA A 45 21.92 8.64 -15.32
CA ALA A 45 22.42 7.88 -16.47
C ALA A 45 22.85 6.44 -16.11
N MET A 46 23.12 6.17 -14.84
CA MET A 46 23.56 4.85 -14.34
C MET A 46 22.44 3.99 -13.79
N VAL A 47 21.25 4.56 -13.55
CA VAL A 47 20.14 3.92 -12.88
C VAL A 47 18.92 3.88 -13.81
N PRO A 48 18.17 2.78 -13.91
CA PRO A 48 16.90 2.75 -14.63
C PRO A 48 15.95 3.82 -14.12
N GLN A 49 15.23 4.51 -15.03
CA GLN A 49 14.26 5.51 -14.62
C GLN A 49 13.14 4.87 -13.77
N PHE A 50 12.66 3.69 -14.14
CA PHE A 50 11.57 3.03 -13.46
C PHE A 50 12.04 1.74 -12.81
N ARG A 51 11.61 1.55 -11.55
CA ARG A 51 11.65 0.27 -10.85
C ARG A 51 10.22 -0.26 -10.75
N THR A 52 10.05 -1.52 -11.10
CA THR A 52 8.76 -2.22 -10.99
C THR A 52 8.93 -3.45 -10.12
N ASP A 53 8.06 -3.59 -9.14
CA ASP A 53 8.01 -4.73 -8.23
C ASP A 53 6.57 -5.15 -7.97
N LYS A 54 6.36 -6.38 -7.53
CA LYS A 54 5.05 -6.91 -7.20
C LYS A 54 4.83 -6.93 -5.70
N GLN A 55 3.63 -6.55 -5.31
CA GLN A 55 3.18 -6.51 -3.93
C GLN A 55 1.88 -7.30 -3.80
N GLN A 56 1.62 -7.84 -2.62
CA GLN A 56 0.40 -8.58 -2.35
C GLN A 56 -0.26 -8.10 -1.06
N LEU A 57 -1.59 -7.99 -1.12
CA LEU A 57 -2.45 -7.61 -0.02
C LEU A 57 -3.44 -8.74 0.25
N PHE A 58 -3.25 -9.47 1.32
CA PHE A 58 -4.19 -10.46 1.83
C PHE A 58 -5.23 -9.78 2.70
N PHE A 59 -6.49 -10.21 2.64
CA PHE A 59 -7.54 -9.65 3.48
C PHE A 59 -8.59 -10.70 3.83
N LYS A 60 -9.03 -10.68 5.10
CA LYS A 60 -10.10 -11.53 5.67
C LYS A 60 -10.50 -11.00 7.05
N ASP A 61 -11.79 -11.13 7.42
CA ASP A 61 -12.28 -10.89 8.78
C ASP A 61 -11.83 -9.57 9.41
N ASN A 62 -11.84 -8.46 8.64
CA ASN A 62 -11.36 -7.15 9.04
C ASN A 62 -9.85 -7.08 9.35
N ILE A 63 -9.07 -8.03 8.82
CA ILE A 63 -7.62 -8.03 8.89
C ILE A 63 -7.06 -7.87 7.48
N SER A 64 -5.95 -7.17 7.34
CA SER A 64 -5.14 -7.17 6.11
C SER A 64 -3.67 -7.34 6.41
N VAL A 65 -2.97 -8.02 5.50
CA VAL A 65 -1.51 -8.19 5.51
C VAL A 65 -0.98 -7.79 4.15
N TYR A 66 -0.07 -6.83 4.13
CA TYR A 66 0.57 -6.34 2.91
C TYR A 66 2.06 -6.63 2.96
N LYS A 67 2.60 -7.19 1.89
CA LYS A 67 4.03 -7.51 1.76
C LYS A 67 4.46 -7.60 0.29
N ALA A 68 5.76 -7.57 0.04
CA ALA A 68 6.31 -7.87 -1.27
C ALA A 68 5.99 -9.32 -1.67
N VAL A 69 5.84 -9.57 -2.96
CA VAL A 69 5.86 -10.94 -3.51
C VAL A 69 7.31 -11.37 -3.52
N GLU A 70 7.61 -12.50 -2.88
CA GLU A 70 8.91 -13.13 -2.99
C GLU A 70 9.04 -13.71 -4.42
N GLU A 71 9.48 -12.87 -5.34
CA GLU A 71 10.01 -13.33 -6.62
C GLU A 71 11.53 -13.32 -6.50
N ASP A 72 12.24 -14.13 -7.31
CA ASP A 72 13.70 -14.08 -7.42
C ASP A 72 14.09 -12.60 -7.60
N GLU A 73 14.76 -12.07 -6.59
CA GLU A 73 15.08 -10.64 -6.50
C GLU A 73 15.77 -10.23 -7.80
N ALA A 74 15.14 -9.36 -8.58
CA ALA A 74 15.86 -8.69 -9.64
C ALA A 74 17.09 -8.02 -9.00
N PRO A 75 18.30 -8.20 -9.58
CA PRO A 75 19.52 -7.65 -8.97
C PRO A 75 19.30 -6.20 -8.62
N ASP A 76 19.59 -5.81 -7.37
CA ASP A 76 19.53 -4.42 -6.96
C ASP A 76 20.45 -3.62 -7.89
N PRO A 77 19.96 -2.65 -8.68
CA PRO A 77 20.80 -1.87 -9.60
C PRO A 77 21.94 -1.11 -8.89
N PHE A 78 21.90 -1.06 -7.56
CA PHE A 78 22.96 -0.47 -6.73
C PHE A 78 23.91 -1.52 -6.12
N ASP A 79 23.64 -2.82 -6.27
CA ASP A 79 24.55 -3.90 -5.86
C ASP A 79 25.57 -4.15 -7.00
N ASP A 80 26.69 -3.47 -6.94
CA ASP A 80 27.82 -3.66 -7.87
C ASP A 80 28.70 -4.89 -7.54
N GLY A 81 28.29 -5.70 -6.54
CA GLY A 81 29.02 -6.89 -6.09
C GLY A 81 30.40 -6.59 -5.49
N ARG A 82 30.78 -5.32 -5.31
CA ARG A 82 32.11 -4.90 -4.85
C ARG A 82 32.17 -4.46 -3.39
N GLY A 83 31.05 -4.57 -2.65
CA GLY A 83 31.06 -4.37 -1.20
C GLY A 83 31.37 -2.95 -0.73
N GLY A 84 31.28 -1.95 -1.61
CA GLY A 84 31.71 -0.57 -1.31
C GLY A 84 30.59 0.37 -0.84
N THR A 85 29.34 0.04 -1.08
CA THR A 85 28.21 0.85 -0.61
C THR A 85 27.44 0.05 0.43
N VAL A 86 27.59 0.41 1.70
CA VAL A 86 26.70 -0.09 2.77
C VAL A 86 25.33 0.57 2.54
N MET A 87 24.56 0.03 1.63
CA MET A 87 23.15 0.32 1.57
C MET A 87 22.51 -0.31 2.80
N ILE A 88 22.28 0.49 3.82
CA ILE A 88 21.50 0.03 4.96
C ILE A 88 20.10 -0.21 4.44
N LYS A 89 19.78 -1.48 4.27
CA LYS A 89 18.46 -1.94 3.85
C LYS A 89 17.50 -1.55 4.99
N ILE A 90 16.90 -0.38 4.87
CA ILE A 90 15.75 0.01 5.69
C ILE A 90 14.58 -0.67 5.01
N GLY A 91 14.28 -1.90 5.43
CA GLY A 91 13.17 -2.67 4.87
C GLY A 91 11.86 -1.93 5.13
N GLY A 92 11.40 -1.15 4.16
CA GLY A 92 10.05 -0.58 4.15
C GLY A 92 9.03 -1.59 3.58
N PRO A 93 7.75 -1.23 3.52
CA PRO A 93 6.68 -2.09 3.00
C PRO A 93 6.88 -2.59 1.58
N GLY A 94 7.77 -1.99 0.80
CA GLY A 94 8.16 -2.41 -0.55
C GLY A 94 9.49 -3.14 -0.63
N GLU A 95 10.19 -3.38 0.50
CA GLU A 95 11.55 -3.93 0.56
C GLU A 95 11.68 -5.08 1.58
N GLY A 96 10.68 -5.97 1.62
CA GLY A 96 10.66 -7.15 2.50
C GLY A 96 9.98 -6.93 3.86
N GLY A 97 9.41 -5.78 4.11
CA GLY A 97 8.60 -5.51 5.31
C GLY A 97 7.19 -6.08 5.20
N VAL A 98 6.57 -6.36 6.35
CA VAL A 98 5.19 -6.83 6.45
C VAL A 98 4.36 -5.78 7.18
N LEU A 99 3.25 -5.36 6.59
CA LEU A 99 2.26 -4.50 7.26
C LEU A 99 1.03 -5.33 7.62
N TYR A 100 0.75 -5.43 8.89
CA TYR A 100 -0.45 -6.07 9.43
C TYR A 100 -1.40 -5.01 9.97
N LYS A 101 -2.67 -5.04 9.57
CA LYS A 101 -3.72 -4.16 10.09
C LYS A 101 -4.91 -4.98 10.55
N ASN A 102 -5.39 -4.70 11.76
CA ASN A 102 -6.64 -5.21 12.28
C ASN A 102 -7.62 -4.05 12.49
N PHE A 103 -8.59 -3.93 11.61
CA PHE A 103 -9.55 -2.82 11.61
C PHE A 103 -10.60 -2.91 12.73
N THR A 104 -10.75 -4.08 13.37
CA THR A 104 -11.64 -4.23 14.53
C THR A 104 -10.97 -3.67 15.79
N THR A 105 -9.69 -4.00 16.02
CA THR A 105 -8.93 -3.56 17.19
C THR A 105 -8.14 -2.28 16.97
N GLN A 106 -8.14 -1.74 15.75
CA GLN A 106 -7.35 -0.59 15.32
C GLN A 106 -5.83 -0.79 15.48
N GLN A 107 -5.37 -2.04 15.50
CA GLN A 107 -3.96 -2.37 15.60
C GLN A 107 -3.27 -2.27 14.23
N PHE A 108 -2.06 -1.75 14.24
CA PHE A 108 -1.16 -1.70 13.12
C PHE A 108 0.23 -2.17 13.55
N PHE A 109 0.75 -3.21 12.90
CA PHE A 109 2.12 -3.67 13.07
C PHE A 109 2.87 -3.55 11.75
N GLU A 110 4.08 -3.01 11.83
CA GLU A 110 5.01 -2.97 10.72
C GLU A 110 6.27 -3.74 11.10
N GLN A 111 6.50 -4.86 10.42
CA GLN A 111 7.77 -5.57 10.53
C GLN A 111 8.77 -4.94 9.55
N THR A 112 9.95 -4.62 10.04
CA THR A 112 11.02 -3.99 9.27
C THR A 112 12.37 -4.41 9.81
N SER A 113 13.40 -4.30 8.97
CA SER A 113 14.78 -4.56 9.39
C SER A 113 15.58 -3.27 9.41
N LEU A 114 16.50 -3.16 10.35
CA LEU A 114 17.46 -2.07 10.45
C LEU A 114 18.85 -2.65 10.71
N GLY A 115 19.66 -2.70 9.67
CA GLY A 115 20.90 -3.45 9.65
C GLY A 115 20.63 -4.96 9.81
N ASP A 116 21.24 -5.56 10.84
CA ASP A 116 21.13 -6.99 11.18
C ASP A 116 19.97 -7.30 12.16
N LYS A 117 19.11 -6.34 12.47
CA LYS A 117 18.06 -6.47 13.49
C LYS A 117 16.69 -6.27 12.91
N ASP A 118 15.79 -7.19 13.24
CA ASP A 118 14.38 -7.09 12.91
C ASP A 118 13.61 -6.41 14.04
N TYR A 119 12.66 -5.56 13.64
CA TYR A 119 11.77 -4.83 14.53
C TYR A 119 10.31 -5.04 14.11
N ILE A 120 9.45 -5.04 15.11
CA ILE A 120 8.00 -4.93 14.93
C ILE A 120 7.60 -3.59 15.53
N ILE A 121 7.20 -2.66 14.67
CA ILE A 121 6.76 -1.33 15.10
C ILE A 121 5.29 -1.44 15.46
N ASP A 122 5.00 -1.21 16.74
CA ASP A 122 3.64 -1.19 17.27
C ASP A 122 3.03 0.21 17.07
N ASP A 123 1.90 0.28 16.40
CA ASP A 123 1.18 1.53 16.13
C ASP A 123 -0.34 1.28 16.08
N THR A 124 -1.09 2.32 15.79
CA THR A 124 -2.53 2.27 15.54
C THR A 124 -2.84 2.70 14.11
N ILE A 125 -3.94 2.18 13.57
CA ILE A 125 -4.42 2.60 12.25
C ILE A 125 -4.77 4.08 12.30
N LYS A 126 -4.13 4.90 11.46
CA LYS A 126 -4.36 6.34 11.41
C LYS A 126 -5.48 6.65 10.41
N ALA A 127 -6.40 7.50 10.83
CA ALA A 127 -7.42 8.03 9.92
C ALA A 127 -6.76 8.93 8.86
N GLN A 128 -7.21 8.81 7.62
CA GLN A 128 -6.74 9.61 6.49
C GLN A 128 -7.89 10.46 5.94
N ALA A 129 -7.62 11.74 5.68
CA ALA A 129 -8.64 12.71 5.26
C ALA A 129 -8.88 12.66 3.74
N TRP A 130 -9.44 11.56 3.25
CA TRP A 130 -9.80 11.39 1.85
C TRP A 130 -10.92 12.34 1.43
N LYS A 131 -10.77 12.92 0.24
CA LYS A 131 -11.82 13.66 -0.48
C LYS A 131 -12.37 12.74 -1.57
N LEU A 132 -13.63 12.35 -1.44
CA LEU A 132 -14.31 11.53 -2.43
C LEU A 132 -14.70 12.38 -3.65
N ALA A 133 -14.65 11.79 -4.85
CA ALA A 133 -15.05 12.41 -6.10
C ALA A 133 -16.07 11.53 -6.85
N ASP A 134 -16.85 12.13 -7.73
CA ASP A 134 -17.91 11.43 -8.48
C ASP A 134 -17.39 10.67 -9.70
N GLU A 135 -16.10 10.84 -10.02
CA GLU A 135 -15.48 10.16 -11.14
C GLU A 135 -15.41 8.65 -10.91
N THR A 136 -15.74 7.89 -11.96
CA THR A 136 -15.73 6.43 -11.93
C THR A 136 -14.95 5.85 -13.10
N LYS A 137 -14.33 4.69 -12.90
CA LYS A 137 -13.75 3.87 -13.96
C LYS A 137 -13.82 2.38 -13.60
N LYS A 138 -13.57 1.51 -14.57
CA LYS A 138 -13.45 0.06 -14.32
C LYS A 138 -11.99 -0.34 -14.22
N ILE A 139 -11.66 -1.14 -13.19
CA ILE A 139 -10.34 -1.76 -13.00
C ILE A 139 -10.58 -3.24 -12.70
N LEU A 140 -9.99 -4.13 -13.48
CA LEU A 140 -10.20 -5.59 -13.38
C LEU A 140 -11.69 -6.00 -13.41
N GLY A 141 -12.55 -5.22 -14.09
CA GLY A 141 -13.99 -5.44 -14.15
C GLY A 141 -14.79 -4.83 -13.00
N TYR A 142 -14.17 -4.37 -11.91
CA TYR A 142 -14.81 -3.72 -10.77
C TYR A 142 -15.08 -2.24 -11.04
N ALA A 143 -16.24 -1.75 -10.61
CA ALA A 143 -16.54 -0.33 -10.63
C ALA A 143 -15.76 0.38 -9.53
N CYS A 144 -14.90 1.32 -9.89
CA CYS A 144 -14.08 2.08 -8.94
C CYS A 144 -14.48 3.55 -8.95
N LYS A 145 -14.50 4.15 -7.76
CA LYS A 145 -14.69 5.58 -7.51
C LYS A 145 -13.36 6.24 -7.20
N LYS A 146 -13.23 7.50 -7.57
CA LYS A 146 -12.02 8.28 -7.31
C LYS A 146 -12.05 8.91 -5.91
N ALA A 147 -10.89 8.95 -5.28
CA ALA A 147 -10.66 9.74 -4.08
C ALA A 147 -9.28 10.41 -4.18
N THR A 148 -9.12 11.53 -3.48
CA THR A 148 -7.85 12.26 -3.40
C THR A 148 -7.47 12.52 -1.96
N LEU A 149 -6.17 12.57 -1.70
CA LEU A 149 -5.61 12.84 -0.38
C LEU A 149 -4.36 13.70 -0.54
N LYS A 150 -4.18 14.68 0.33
CA LYS A 150 -2.87 15.31 0.55
C LYS A 150 -2.30 14.77 1.85
N THR A 151 -1.15 14.09 1.77
CA THR A 151 -0.50 13.51 2.95
C THR A 151 0.09 14.59 3.85
N GLN A 152 0.43 14.24 5.09
CA GLN A 152 1.12 15.17 6.00
C GLN A 152 2.51 15.58 5.49
N MET A 153 3.15 14.75 4.67
CA MET A 153 4.41 15.05 3.99
C MET A 153 4.23 15.92 2.74
N GLY A 154 2.99 16.32 2.42
CA GLY A 154 2.68 17.17 1.26
C GLY A 154 2.49 16.41 -0.05
N ASN A 155 2.56 15.09 -0.08
CA ASN A 155 2.33 14.30 -1.30
C ASN A 155 0.87 14.37 -1.72
N ASP A 156 0.62 14.56 -3.00
CA ASP A 156 -0.70 14.47 -3.61
C ASP A 156 -0.96 13.01 -4.03
N VAL A 157 -2.09 12.46 -3.60
CA VAL A 157 -2.46 11.06 -3.86
C VAL A 157 -3.81 11.00 -4.53
N VAL A 158 -3.90 10.25 -5.62
CA VAL A 158 -5.15 9.88 -6.29
C VAL A 158 -5.37 8.40 -6.16
N ALA A 159 -6.48 7.98 -5.57
CA ALA A 159 -6.85 6.58 -5.39
C ALA A 159 -8.15 6.26 -6.14
N TRP A 160 -8.23 5.01 -6.62
CA TRP A 160 -9.42 4.41 -7.20
C TRP A 160 -9.77 3.18 -6.39
N TYR A 161 -10.92 3.20 -5.73
CA TYR A 161 -11.37 2.15 -4.82
C TYR A 161 -12.71 1.55 -5.25
N THR A 162 -12.94 0.28 -4.88
CA THR A 162 -14.19 -0.43 -5.14
C THR A 162 -14.89 -0.82 -3.84
N GLU A 163 -16.21 -0.63 -3.79
CA GLU A 163 -17.06 -1.05 -2.69
C GLU A 163 -17.47 -2.55 -2.80
N ASP A 164 -17.14 -3.21 -3.90
CA ASP A 164 -17.33 -4.66 -4.05
C ASP A 164 -16.45 -5.47 -3.08
N ILE A 165 -15.36 -4.84 -2.58
CA ILE A 165 -14.52 -5.32 -1.48
C ILE A 165 -14.69 -4.31 -0.34
N PRO A 166 -15.63 -4.51 0.60
CA PRO A 166 -16.05 -3.50 1.57
C PRO A 166 -15.12 -3.40 2.79
N LEU A 167 -13.82 -3.52 2.56
CA LEU A 167 -12.78 -3.32 3.55
C LEU A 167 -11.98 -2.07 3.23
N PRO A 168 -11.65 -1.22 4.23
CA PRO A 168 -10.94 0.04 4.01
C PRO A 168 -9.45 -0.17 3.78
N ILE A 169 -9.08 -1.03 2.83
CA ILE A 169 -7.72 -1.51 2.57
C ILE A 169 -7.10 -0.88 1.31
N GLY A 170 -5.80 -0.75 1.31
CA GLY A 170 -5.02 -0.26 0.17
C GLY A 170 -3.54 -0.62 0.30
N PRO A 171 -2.75 -0.32 -0.75
CA PRO A 171 -1.31 -0.55 -0.74
C PRO A 171 -0.64 0.22 0.42
N GLU A 172 0.44 -0.32 0.95
CA GLU A 172 1.24 0.26 2.02
C GLU A 172 0.38 0.72 3.23
N ASN A 173 0.58 1.96 3.67
CA ASN A 173 -0.14 2.55 4.81
C ASN A 173 -1.47 3.20 4.44
N PHE A 174 -1.87 3.19 3.17
CA PHE A 174 -3.11 3.80 2.73
C PHE A 174 -4.31 2.95 3.11
N ASN A 175 -5.30 3.58 3.74
CA ASN A 175 -6.52 2.95 4.24
C ASN A 175 -7.64 3.98 4.43
N GLY A 176 -8.82 3.54 4.86
CA GLY A 176 -9.91 4.42 5.29
C GLY A 176 -10.90 4.84 4.21
N LEU A 177 -10.72 4.41 2.95
CA LEU A 177 -11.77 4.51 1.93
C LEU A 177 -12.87 3.46 2.18
N PRO A 178 -14.12 3.67 1.73
CA PRO A 178 -15.20 2.71 1.95
C PRO A 178 -15.12 1.45 1.06
N GLY A 179 -13.89 0.99 0.79
CA GLY A 179 -13.60 -0.17 -0.03
C GLY A 179 -12.12 -0.31 -0.35
N ALA A 180 -11.76 -1.38 -1.07
CA ALA A 180 -10.38 -1.66 -1.44
C ALA A 180 -9.88 -0.75 -2.57
N VAL A 181 -8.69 -0.20 -2.40
CA VAL A 181 -7.99 0.56 -3.43
C VAL A 181 -7.43 -0.38 -4.49
N LEU A 182 -7.83 -0.22 -5.74
CA LEU A 182 -7.31 -1.03 -6.87
C LEU A 182 -6.27 -0.30 -7.73
N MET A 183 -6.21 1.03 -7.63
CA MET A 183 -5.14 1.81 -8.25
C MET A 183 -4.86 3.04 -7.39
N MET A 184 -3.60 3.40 -7.29
CA MET A 184 -3.18 4.60 -6.57
C MET A 184 -2.00 5.23 -7.27
N ASP A 185 -2.03 6.55 -7.37
CA ASP A 185 -0.98 7.38 -7.95
C ASP A 185 -0.55 8.41 -6.90
N VAL A 186 0.73 8.46 -6.63
CA VAL A 186 1.37 9.40 -5.70
C VAL A 186 2.21 10.37 -6.51
N ASN A 187 1.97 11.67 -6.34
CA ASN A 187 2.71 12.76 -6.97
C ASN A 187 2.76 12.64 -8.51
N ASP A 188 1.62 12.34 -9.14
CA ASP A 188 1.49 12.32 -10.60
C ASP A 188 2.53 11.40 -11.27
N GLY A 189 2.51 10.13 -10.87
CA GLY A 189 3.34 9.07 -11.43
C GLY A 189 4.72 8.88 -10.79
N GLU A 190 5.02 9.53 -9.66
CA GLU A 190 6.25 9.23 -8.90
C GLU A 190 6.23 7.80 -8.37
N ILE A 191 5.08 7.38 -7.79
CA ILE A 191 4.84 5.99 -7.43
C ILE A 191 3.41 5.64 -7.84
N VAL A 192 3.26 4.58 -8.62
CA VAL A 192 1.95 4.09 -9.06
C VAL A 192 1.78 2.65 -8.61
N PHE A 193 0.66 2.36 -7.94
CA PHE A 193 0.21 1.02 -7.62
C PHE A 193 -0.98 0.67 -8.50
N THR A 194 -0.93 -0.46 -9.19
CA THR A 194 -2.01 -0.94 -10.03
C THR A 194 -2.33 -2.39 -9.66
N ALA A 195 -3.57 -2.67 -9.23
CA ALA A 195 -4.01 -4.04 -9.05
C ALA A 195 -4.00 -4.76 -10.40
N THR A 196 -3.29 -5.87 -10.46
CA THR A 196 -3.15 -6.72 -11.66
C THR A 196 -3.97 -7.98 -11.56
N GLU A 197 -4.27 -8.44 -10.35
CA GLU A 197 -5.06 -9.64 -10.09
C GLU A 197 -5.80 -9.54 -8.75
N ILE A 198 -7.01 -10.12 -8.68
CA ILE A 198 -7.76 -10.32 -7.45
C ILE A 198 -8.12 -11.79 -7.34
N LYS A 199 -7.53 -12.48 -6.38
CA LYS A 199 -7.80 -13.89 -6.05
C LYS A 199 -8.81 -13.95 -4.91
N LYS A 200 -9.82 -14.81 -5.03
CA LYS A 200 -10.78 -15.07 -3.94
C LYS A 200 -10.23 -16.05 -2.91
N ASP A 201 -9.20 -16.77 -3.29
CA ASP A 201 -8.53 -17.72 -2.40
C ASP A 201 -7.47 -16.99 -1.56
N ILE A 202 -7.33 -17.42 -0.31
CA ILE A 202 -6.37 -16.89 0.63
C ILE A 202 -5.67 -18.04 1.38
N ASP A 203 -4.35 -17.97 1.48
CA ASP A 203 -3.64 -18.80 2.47
C ASP A 203 -3.81 -18.16 3.86
N VAL A 204 -4.57 -18.83 4.72
CA VAL A 204 -4.83 -18.36 6.09
C VAL A 204 -3.54 -18.18 6.91
N LYS A 205 -2.45 -18.87 6.53
CA LYS A 205 -1.15 -18.68 7.19
C LYS A 205 -0.60 -17.27 7.01
N GLU A 206 -0.95 -16.63 5.89
CA GLU A 206 -0.52 -15.26 5.56
C GLU A 206 -1.23 -14.19 6.40
N MET A 207 -2.34 -14.54 7.07
CA MET A 207 -3.14 -13.60 7.87
C MET A 207 -2.62 -13.40 9.30
N LYS A 208 -1.47 -13.98 9.63
CA LYS A 208 -0.90 -13.86 10.98
C LYS A 208 -0.18 -12.53 11.15
N ALA A 209 -0.31 -11.95 12.34
CA ALA A 209 0.52 -10.84 12.74
C ALA A 209 2.01 -11.26 12.75
N PRO A 210 2.93 -10.38 12.34
CA PRO A 210 4.35 -10.65 12.42
C PRO A 210 4.77 -10.93 13.87
N ASN A 211 5.65 -11.89 14.07
CA ASN A 211 6.12 -12.30 15.40
C ASN A 211 7.65 -12.45 15.49
N SER A 212 8.36 -12.14 14.41
CA SER A 212 9.83 -12.14 14.38
C SER A 212 10.33 -10.71 14.41
N GLY A 213 11.04 -10.35 15.48
CA GLY A 213 11.62 -9.04 15.67
C GLY A 213 11.39 -8.48 17.08
N LYS A 214 12.13 -7.42 17.39
CA LYS A 214 11.96 -6.69 18.67
C LYS A 214 10.79 -5.70 18.56
N HIS A 215 9.81 -5.80 19.44
CA HIS A 215 8.73 -4.82 19.54
C HIS A 215 9.26 -3.45 19.96
N ILE A 216 8.84 -2.40 19.26
CA ILE A 216 9.27 -1.02 19.48
C ILE A 216 8.13 -0.07 19.09
N THR A 217 8.03 1.08 19.75
CA THR A 217 7.09 2.12 19.33
C THR A 217 7.61 2.84 18.08
N ARG A 218 6.69 3.46 17.30
CA ARG A 218 7.08 4.30 16.14
C ARG A 218 8.07 5.39 16.56
N ALA A 219 7.82 6.06 17.67
CA ALA A 219 8.69 7.14 18.15
C ALA A 219 10.10 6.66 18.51
N ASP A 220 10.21 5.49 19.18
CA ASP A 220 11.52 4.94 19.52
C ASP A 220 12.27 4.43 18.29
N PHE A 221 11.55 3.91 17.28
CA PHE A 221 12.16 3.51 16.01
C PHE A 221 12.69 4.71 15.24
N GLU A 222 11.90 5.79 15.12
CA GLU A 222 12.33 7.05 14.49
C GLU A 222 13.56 7.64 15.20
N LYS A 223 13.58 7.61 16.56
CA LYS A 223 14.75 8.03 17.32
C LYS A 223 16.00 7.22 16.97
N LYS A 224 15.87 5.90 16.77
CA LYS A 224 17.00 5.07 16.33
C LYS A 224 17.47 5.44 14.92
N LEU A 225 16.55 5.73 14.02
CA LEU A 225 16.89 6.21 12.68
C LEU A 225 17.61 7.57 12.76
N ASP A 226 17.17 8.48 13.64
CA ASP A 226 17.82 9.78 13.86
C ASP A 226 19.23 9.64 14.43
N GLU A 227 19.43 8.69 15.35
CA GLU A 227 20.75 8.38 15.94
C GLU A 227 21.73 7.83 14.87
N LEU A 228 21.24 7.05 13.92
CA LEU A 228 22.09 6.41 12.89
C LEU A 228 22.33 7.29 11.66
N PHE A 229 21.33 8.05 11.24
CA PHE A 229 21.32 8.74 9.95
C PHE A 229 21.12 10.26 10.05
N GLY A 230 21.02 10.77 11.28
CA GLY A 230 20.64 12.16 11.51
C GLY A 230 19.13 12.39 11.40
N PRO A 231 18.65 13.55 11.86
CA PRO A 231 17.23 13.87 11.91
C PRO A 231 16.60 13.99 10.51
N THR A 232 15.34 13.64 10.42
CA THR A 232 14.55 13.84 9.21
C THR A 232 14.30 15.33 8.99
N THR A 233 14.57 15.82 7.78
CA THR A 233 14.28 17.19 7.38
C THR A 233 12.76 17.42 7.25
N PRO A 234 12.28 18.69 7.28
CA PRO A 234 10.85 19.00 7.16
C PRO A 234 10.16 18.46 5.89
N ASP A 235 10.92 18.22 4.83
CA ASP A 235 10.46 17.61 3.58
C ASP A 235 10.52 16.07 3.59
N GLY A 236 10.78 15.46 4.78
CA GLY A 236 10.75 14.01 4.97
C GLY A 236 12.00 13.27 4.50
N LYS A 237 13.08 13.99 4.17
CA LYS A 237 14.35 13.38 3.75
C LYS A 237 15.31 13.26 4.92
N ARG A 238 16.18 12.25 4.90
CA ARG A 238 17.31 12.13 5.82
C ARG A 238 18.61 12.48 5.07
N ILE A 239 19.42 13.35 5.66
CA ILE A 239 20.74 13.67 5.13
C ILE A 239 21.72 12.69 5.79
N VAL A 240 22.10 11.65 5.07
CA VAL A 240 23.15 10.75 5.54
C VAL A 240 24.49 11.46 5.39
N GLN A 241 25.09 11.87 6.50
CA GLN A 241 26.48 12.34 6.51
C GLN A 241 27.41 11.15 6.66
N PHE A 242 28.04 10.77 5.58
CA PHE A 242 29.17 9.83 5.68
C PHE A 242 30.34 10.59 6.36
N GLY A 243 30.70 10.17 7.57
CA GLY A 243 31.86 10.71 8.26
C GLY A 243 33.14 10.46 7.45
N ASN A 244 34.01 11.47 7.36
CA ASN A 244 35.36 11.36 6.78
C ASN A 244 36.22 10.38 7.59
#